data_0ef3b6b6883ebaf8a8d1b75c432f01a9
#
_entry.id   0ef3b6b6883ebaf8a8d1b75c432f01a9
#
_cell.length_a   1.000
_cell.length_b   1.000
_cell.length_c   1.000
_cell.angle_alpha   90.00
_cell.angle_beta   90.00
_cell.angle_gamma   90.00
#
_symmetry.space_group_name_H-M   'P 1'
#
loop_
_entity.id
_entity.type
_entity.pdbx_description
1 polymer ?
#
loop_
_entity_poly.entity_id
_entity_poly.type
_entity_poly.pdbx_seq_one_letter_code
_entity_poly.pdbx_strand_id
1 'polypeptide(L)'
;MEGTLDPDRTAVVVVDMQNGFAHPEGSLYAPGSERVVGPIADLVARAREAGARIVYTRDVHPPEQFEGTHSYDEFDRWGEHVLEGSWDAELLAELDVRDDDLVVEKHTYDAFYDTELEGWLDARGIRNLVICGTLANVCVLHTAGSAGLRDFRTVLVSDCIGAIEDEHREYALEHTAWLFGEVADSEEVGFAR
;
A
#
# COMPACT_ATOMS: atom_id res chain seq x y z
N MET A 1 15.41 8.81 -7.96
CA MET A 1 15.53 7.36 -8.28
C MET A 1 16.62 7.17 -9.34
N GLU A 2 17.49 6.17 -9.21
CA GLU A 2 18.48 5.88 -10.25
C GLU A 2 17.91 4.91 -11.31
N GLY A 3 17.80 5.39 -12.57
CA GLY A 3 17.40 4.59 -13.73
C GLY A 3 15.90 4.25 -13.78
N THR A 4 15.53 3.48 -14.79
CA THR A 4 14.18 2.93 -14.99
C THR A 4 14.05 1.53 -14.37
N LEU A 5 12.82 1.13 -14.09
CA LEU A 5 12.48 -0.21 -13.58
C LEU A 5 12.09 -1.13 -14.74
N ASP A 6 12.61 -2.35 -14.74
CA ASP A 6 12.18 -3.39 -15.67
C ASP A 6 10.72 -3.81 -15.32
N PRO A 7 9.74 -3.54 -16.20
CA PRO A 7 8.35 -3.83 -15.88
C PRO A 7 8.07 -5.32 -15.68
N ASP A 8 8.79 -6.21 -16.35
CA ASP A 8 8.62 -7.67 -16.20
C ASP A 8 9.06 -8.16 -14.81
N ARG A 9 9.80 -7.33 -14.06
CA ARG A 9 10.30 -7.62 -12.70
C ARG A 9 9.77 -6.64 -11.65
N THR A 10 8.75 -5.87 -11.97
CA THR A 10 8.22 -4.81 -11.12
C THR A 10 6.75 -5.05 -10.79
N ALA A 11 6.39 -4.83 -9.53
CA ALA A 11 5.01 -4.68 -9.09
C ALA A 11 4.79 -3.31 -8.45
N VAL A 12 3.68 -2.67 -8.78
CA VAL A 12 3.15 -1.53 -8.03
C VAL A 12 2.23 -2.08 -6.95
N VAL A 13 2.52 -1.75 -5.69
CA VAL A 13 1.74 -2.18 -4.52
C VAL A 13 0.97 -0.97 -3.98
N VAL A 14 -0.34 -1.00 -4.17
CA VAL A 14 -1.26 0.03 -3.69
C VAL A 14 -1.81 -0.41 -2.34
N VAL A 15 -1.33 0.23 -1.28
CA VAL A 15 -1.60 -0.18 0.10
C VAL A 15 -2.90 0.48 0.60
N ASP A 16 -3.89 -0.35 0.95
CA ASP A 16 -5.09 -0.05 1.73
C ASP A 16 -5.88 1.20 1.27
N MET A 17 -5.97 1.42 -0.03
CA MET A 17 -6.79 2.50 -0.58
C MET A 17 -8.27 2.08 -0.58
N GLN A 18 -8.82 1.93 0.63
CA GLN A 18 -10.17 1.47 0.93
C GLN A 18 -11.10 2.64 1.28
N ASN A 19 -12.40 2.41 1.17
CA ASN A 19 -13.40 3.39 1.56
C ASN A 19 -13.23 3.86 3.02
N GLY A 20 -12.93 2.95 3.93
CA GLY A 20 -12.73 3.25 5.34
C GLY A 20 -11.63 4.26 5.64
N PHE A 21 -10.59 4.32 4.79
CA PHE A 21 -9.41 5.17 5.00
C PHE A 21 -9.35 6.38 4.08
N ALA A 22 -9.87 6.28 2.86
CA ALA A 22 -9.65 7.29 1.84
C ALA A 22 -10.94 7.96 1.33
N HIS A 23 -12.12 7.47 1.70
CA HIS A 23 -13.38 8.13 1.40
C HIS A 23 -13.85 9.02 2.57
N PRO A 24 -14.40 10.24 2.33
CA PRO A 24 -14.84 11.15 3.40
C PRO A 24 -15.86 10.59 4.39
N GLU A 25 -16.63 9.56 3.99
CA GLU A 25 -17.60 8.88 4.86
C GLU A 25 -17.02 7.62 5.53
N GLY A 26 -15.73 7.33 5.33
CA GLY A 26 -15.05 6.18 5.92
C GLY A 26 -14.85 6.31 7.42
N SER A 27 -14.86 5.19 8.15
CA SER A 27 -14.80 5.15 9.61
C SER A 27 -13.48 5.70 10.18
N LEU A 28 -12.37 5.53 9.45
CA LEU A 28 -11.05 6.05 9.80
C LEU A 28 -10.49 6.97 8.70
N TYR A 29 -11.36 7.82 8.17
CA TYR A 29 -11.00 8.73 7.09
C TYR A 29 -9.78 9.60 7.39
N ALA A 30 -8.82 9.54 6.48
CA ALA A 30 -7.61 10.36 6.49
C ALA A 30 -7.59 11.28 5.25
N PRO A 31 -7.73 12.62 5.41
CA PRO A 31 -7.78 13.55 4.28
C PRO A 31 -6.56 13.48 3.34
N GLY A 32 -5.40 13.06 3.86
CA GLY A 32 -4.22 12.80 3.05
C GLY A 32 -4.39 11.65 2.08
N SER A 33 -5.19 10.64 2.44
CA SER A 33 -5.44 9.47 1.61
C SER A 33 -6.35 9.79 0.41
N GLU A 34 -7.38 10.61 0.60
CA GLU A 34 -8.24 11.08 -0.50
C GLU A 34 -7.43 11.85 -1.55
N ARG A 35 -6.52 12.72 -1.11
CA ARG A 35 -5.71 13.56 -2.01
C ARG A 35 -4.81 12.78 -2.97
N VAL A 36 -4.42 11.57 -2.63
CA VAL A 36 -3.48 10.75 -3.42
C VAL A 36 -4.18 9.78 -4.37
N VAL A 37 -5.52 9.69 -4.38
CA VAL A 37 -6.28 8.78 -5.25
C VAL A 37 -5.96 9.02 -6.73
N GLY A 38 -6.02 10.27 -7.19
CA GLY A 38 -5.69 10.64 -8.58
C GLY A 38 -4.26 10.28 -8.98
N PRO A 39 -3.23 10.76 -8.25
CA PRO A 39 -1.85 10.38 -8.49
C PRO A 39 -1.59 8.86 -8.51
N ILE A 40 -2.23 8.09 -7.62
CA ILE A 40 -2.14 6.62 -7.62
C ILE A 40 -2.76 6.03 -8.89
N ALA A 41 -3.95 6.49 -9.29
CA ALA A 41 -4.60 5.99 -10.50
C ALA A 41 -3.73 6.23 -11.75
N ASP A 42 -3.09 7.40 -11.86
CA ASP A 42 -2.18 7.74 -12.96
C ASP A 42 -0.92 6.88 -12.93
N LEU A 43 -0.33 6.64 -11.75
CA LEU A 43 0.82 5.75 -11.58
C LEU A 43 0.50 4.32 -12.01
N VAL A 44 -0.63 3.78 -11.54
CA VAL A 44 -1.11 2.43 -11.88
C VAL A 44 -1.35 2.31 -13.39
N ALA A 45 -1.97 3.31 -14.03
CA ALA A 45 -2.22 3.30 -15.47
C ALA A 45 -0.91 3.22 -16.26
N ARG A 46 0.10 4.04 -15.92
CA ARG A 46 1.43 4.03 -16.56
C ARG A 46 2.17 2.71 -16.34
N ALA A 47 2.15 2.19 -15.13
CA ALA A 47 2.78 0.91 -14.80
C ALA A 47 2.16 -0.24 -15.59
N ARG A 48 0.84 -0.27 -15.68
CA ARG A 48 0.07 -1.27 -16.42
C ARG A 48 0.35 -1.19 -17.93
N GLU A 49 0.39 0.02 -18.50
CA GLU A 49 0.74 0.21 -19.91
C GLU A 49 2.15 -0.32 -20.21
N ALA A 50 3.09 -0.16 -19.30
CA ALA A 50 4.44 -0.70 -19.42
C ALA A 50 4.53 -2.22 -19.23
N GLY A 51 3.50 -2.86 -18.66
CA GLY A 51 3.45 -4.31 -18.39
C GLY A 51 3.88 -4.73 -17.00
N ALA A 52 4.04 -3.79 -16.08
CA ALA A 52 4.29 -4.09 -14.67
C ALA A 52 3.05 -4.72 -14.02
N ARG A 53 3.26 -5.48 -12.93
CA ARG A 53 2.18 -6.10 -12.18
C ARG A 53 1.57 -5.09 -11.20
N ILE A 54 0.27 -5.24 -10.95
CA ILE A 54 -0.43 -4.43 -9.96
C ILE A 54 -0.90 -5.33 -8.82
N VAL A 55 -0.68 -4.85 -7.61
CA VAL A 55 -1.11 -5.49 -6.36
C VAL A 55 -1.85 -4.44 -5.54
N TYR A 56 -3.02 -4.79 -5.06
CA TYR A 56 -3.76 -4.01 -4.07
C TYR A 56 -3.74 -4.74 -2.75
N THR A 57 -3.65 -4.04 -1.63
CA THR A 57 -3.89 -4.64 -0.32
C THR A 57 -5.18 -4.10 0.29
N ARG A 58 -5.83 -4.93 1.07
CA ARG A 58 -6.98 -4.57 1.90
C ARG A 58 -6.71 -5.00 3.33
N ASP A 59 -6.86 -4.09 4.26
CA ASP A 59 -6.96 -4.43 5.68
C ASP A 59 -8.40 -4.84 5.97
N VAL A 60 -8.60 -6.04 6.49
CA VAL A 60 -9.96 -6.60 6.71
C VAL A 60 -9.98 -7.32 8.04
N HIS A 61 -10.89 -6.91 8.90
CA HIS A 61 -11.01 -7.49 10.24
C HIS A 61 -12.32 -8.27 10.40
N PRO A 62 -12.26 -9.57 10.70
CA PRO A 62 -13.45 -10.29 11.14
C PRO A 62 -13.92 -9.75 12.49
N PRO A 63 -15.25 -9.78 12.79
CA PRO A 63 -15.80 -9.21 14.03
C PRO A 63 -15.12 -9.70 15.31
N GLU A 64 -14.64 -10.93 15.31
CA GLU A 64 -14.00 -11.57 16.48
C GLU A 64 -12.67 -10.90 16.86
N GLN A 65 -12.02 -10.19 15.93
CA GLN A 65 -10.79 -9.44 16.24
C GLN A 65 -11.04 -8.22 17.14
N PHE A 66 -12.27 -7.72 17.20
CA PHE A 66 -12.64 -6.63 18.11
C PHE A 66 -13.04 -7.10 19.49
N GLU A 67 -13.13 -8.43 19.69
CA GLU A 67 -13.46 -9.04 20.96
C GLU A 67 -12.20 -9.47 21.70
N GLY A 68 -12.13 -9.20 23.00
CA GLY A 68 -11.05 -9.73 23.85
C GLY A 68 -9.93 -8.72 24.16
N THR A 69 -8.75 -9.26 24.49
CA THR A 69 -7.57 -8.45 24.87
C THR A 69 -6.48 -8.67 23.85
N HIS A 70 -6.00 -7.60 23.25
CA HIS A 70 -4.90 -7.61 22.29
C HIS A 70 -3.59 -7.18 22.95
N SER A 71 -2.45 -7.62 22.38
CA SER A 71 -1.13 -7.24 22.86
C SER A 71 -0.67 -5.86 22.37
N TYR A 72 -1.39 -5.27 21.43
CA TYR A 72 -1.27 -3.89 20.96
C TYR A 72 -2.66 -3.27 20.88
N ASP A 73 -2.74 -1.96 21.01
CA ASP A 73 -4.00 -1.25 21.25
C ASP A 73 -4.66 -0.68 19.97
N GLU A 74 -4.47 -1.35 18.84
CA GLU A 74 -5.10 -0.95 17.56
C GLU A 74 -6.62 -0.86 17.70
N PHE A 75 -7.24 -1.94 18.15
CA PHE A 75 -8.70 -2.05 18.26
C PHE A 75 -9.27 -1.16 19.37
N ASP A 76 -8.56 -1.02 20.48
CA ASP A 76 -8.95 -0.11 21.56
C ASP A 76 -8.84 1.37 21.13
N ARG A 77 -7.86 1.70 20.26
CA ARG A 77 -7.60 3.05 19.80
C ARG A 77 -8.53 3.50 18.68
N TRP A 78 -8.72 2.61 17.70
CA TRP A 78 -9.45 2.95 16.48
C TRP A 78 -10.92 2.51 16.49
N GLY A 79 -11.30 1.57 17.38
CA GLY A 79 -12.61 0.95 17.39
C GLY A 79 -12.85 0.04 16.19
N GLU A 80 -14.09 -0.32 15.94
CA GLU A 80 -14.47 -1.12 14.77
C GLU A 80 -14.20 -0.35 13.48
N HIS A 81 -13.43 -0.95 12.57
CA HIS A 81 -13.09 -0.40 11.26
C HIS A 81 -12.86 -1.53 10.27
N VAL A 82 -13.02 -1.25 9.00
CA VAL A 82 -12.82 -2.16 7.85
C VAL A 82 -13.26 -3.60 8.11
N LEU A 83 -14.45 -3.74 8.72
CA LEU A 83 -15.07 -5.03 9.02
C LEU A 83 -15.26 -5.86 7.75
N GLU A 84 -15.04 -7.16 7.86
CA GLU A 84 -15.27 -8.11 6.78
C GLU A 84 -16.68 -7.95 6.20
N GLY A 85 -16.77 -7.82 4.86
CA GLY A 85 -18.03 -7.63 4.13
C GLY A 85 -18.67 -6.24 4.28
N SER A 86 -18.04 -5.30 4.97
CA SER A 86 -18.51 -3.92 5.04
C SER A 86 -18.07 -3.09 3.83
N TRP A 87 -18.79 -2.01 3.56
CA TRP A 87 -18.39 -1.02 2.56
C TRP A 87 -17.03 -0.38 2.86
N ASP A 88 -16.70 -0.16 4.14
CA ASP A 88 -15.40 0.35 4.58
C ASP A 88 -14.22 -0.51 4.10
N ALA A 89 -14.40 -1.83 4.09
CA ALA A 89 -13.37 -2.78 3.68
C ALA A 89 -13.19 -2.88 2.15
N GLU A 90 -14.08 -2.29 1.35
CA GLU A 90 -13.95 -2.30 -0.10
C GLU A 90 -12.90 -1.30 -0.58
N LEU A 91 -12.16 -1.66 -1.64
CA LEU A 91 -11.27 -0.73 -2.33
C LEU A 91 -12.08 0.41 -2.96
N LEU A 92 -11.48 1.59 -3.05
CA LEU A 92 -12.10 2.74 -3.71
C LEU A 92 -12.48 2.40 -5.16
N ALA A 93 -13.67 2.80 -5.57
CA ALA A 93 -14.19 2.55 -6.93
C ALA A 93 -13.38 3.26 -8.03
N GLU A 94 -12.64 4.31 -7.67
CA GLU A 94 -11.76 5.07 -8.57
C GLU A 94 -10.49 4.31 -8.96
N LEU A 95 -10.14 3.26 -8.23
CA LEU A 95 -9.02 2.38 -8.57
C LEU A 95 -9.51 1.36 -9.60
N ASP A 96 -8.92 1.36 -10.78
CA ASP A 96 -9.23 0.42 -11.86
C ASP A 96 -8.68 -0.99 -11.52
N VAL A 97 -9.29 -1.64 -10.51
CA VAL A 97 -8.94 -3.01 -10.10
C VAL A 97 -9.45 -4.00 -11.14
N ARG A 98 -8.58 -4.87 -11.66
CA ARG A 98 -8.87 -5.82 -12.72
C ARG A 98 -8.75 -7.26 -12.25
N ASP A 99 -9.35 -8.19 -12.98
CA ASP A 99 -9.35 -9.63 -12.66
C ASP A 99 -7.95 -10.26 -12.64
N ASP A 100 -6.97 -9.64 -13.31
CA ASP A 100 -5.57 -10.10 -13.36
C ASP A 100 -4.67 -9.43 -12.32
N ASP A 101 -5.17 -8.46 -11.57
CA ASP A 101 -4.47 -7.87 -10.43
C ASP A 101 -4.54 -8.81 -9.21
N LEU A 102 -3.52 -8.75 -8.35
CA LEU A 102 -3.59 -9.41 -7.05
C LEU A 102 -4.26 -8.47 -6.04
N VAL A 103 -5.25 -8.98 -5.33
CA VAL A 103 -5.80 -8.31 -4.14
C VAL A 103 -5.44 -9.15 -2.93
N VAL A 104 -4.57 -8.61 -2.07
CA VAL A 104 -4.11 -9.26 -0.83
C VAL A 104 -4.98 -8.79 0.33
N GLU A 105 -5.62 -9.72 1.02
CA GLU A 105 -6.25 -9.43 2.31
C GLU A 105 -5.24 -9.66 3.43
N LYS A 106 -5.13 -8.70 4.32
CA LYS A 106 -4.28 -8.74 5.51
C LYS A 106 -5.08 -8.33 6.74
N HIS A 107 -4.59 -8.68 7.91
CA HIS A 107 -5.22 -8.39 9.20
C HIS A 107 -4.28 -7.65 10.15
N THR A 108 -3.21 -7.08 9.61
CA THR A 108 -2.21 -6.28 10.31
C THR A 108 -1.64 -5.22 9.37
N TYR A 109 -0.73 -4.38 9.86
CA TYR A 109 -0.11 -3.30 9.07
C TYR A 109 0.81 -3.77 7.93
N ASP A 110 1.37 -4.97 8.02
CA ASP A 110 2.37 -5.49 7.07
C ASP A 110 1.71 -6.40 6.02
N ALA A 111 1.79 -6.02 4.75
CA ALA A 111 1.24 -6.81 3.65
C ALA A 111 1.93 -8.16 3.42
N PHE A 112 3.11 -8.39 3.99
CA PHE A 112 3.81 -9.67 3.92
C PHE A 112 3.48 -10.62 5.08
N TYR A 113 2.91 -10.09 6.17
CA TYR A 113 2.67 -10.88 7.35
C TYR A 113 1.44 -11.78 7.18
N ASP A 114 1.65 -13.08 7.18
CA ASP A 114 0.62 -14.13 7.05
C ASP A 114 -0.28 -13.99 5.80
N THR A 115 0.35 -13.63 4.66
CA THR A 115 -0.32 -13.46 3.36
C THR A 115 0.40 -14.23 2.26
N GLU A 116 -0.25 -14.32 1.08
CA GLU A 116 0.36 -14.93 -0.11
C GLU A 116 1.30 -14.02 -0.89
N LEU A 117 1.48 -12.75 -0.49
CA LEU A 117 2.17 -11.73 -1.28
C LEU A 117 3.58 -12.16 -1.71
N GLU A 118 4.43 -12.59 -0.75
CA GLU A 118 5.81 -12.98 -1.04
C GLU A 118 5.88 -14.13 -2.04
N GLY A 119 5.09 -15.18 -1.83
CA GLY A 119 5.03 -16.32 -2.73
C GLY A 119 4.54 -15.95 -4.14
N TRP A 120 3.58 -15.04 -4.24
CA TRP A 120 3.06 -14.55 -5.51
C TRP A 120 4.10 -13.73 -6.29
N LEU A 121 4.84 -12.86 -5.60
CA LEU A 121 5.92 -12.05 -6.16
C LEU A 121 7.07 -12.93 -6.66
N ASP A 122 7.51 -13.88 -5.83
CA ASP A 122 8.60 -14.79 -6.17
C ASP A 122 8.27 -15.69 -7.36
N ALA A 123 7.06 -16.24 -7.42
CA ALA A 123 6.60 -17.07 -8.53
C ALA A 123 6.61 -16.33 -9.88
N ARG A 124 6.58 -14.99 -9.86
CA ARG A 124 6.63 -14.13 -11.05
C ARG A 124 7.97 -13.47 -11.30
N GLY A 125 8.97 -13.75 -10.46
CA GLY A 125 10.31 -13.19 -10.58
C GLY A 125 10.37 -11.70 -10.29
N ILE A 126 9.38 -11.13 -9.58
CA ILE A 126 9.36 -9.73 -9.18
C ILE A 126 10.52 -9.46 -8.21
N ARG A 127 11.19 -8.34 -8.40
CA ARG A 127 12.31 -7.90 -7.56
C ARG A 127 12.25 -6.41 -7.22
N ASN A 128 11.40 -5.65 -7.91
CA ASN A 128 11.20 -4.24 -7.64
C ASN A 128 9.75 -4.01 -7.17
N LEU A 129 9.59 -3.28 -6.07
CA LEU A 129 8.29 -2.88 -5.54
C LEU A 129 8.20 -1.36 -5.54
N VAL A 130 7.21 -0.84 -6.24
CA VAL A 130 6.81 0.57 -6.21
C VAL A 130 5.63 0.66 -5.28
N ILE A 131 5.81 1.26 -4.10
CA ILE A 131 4.81 1.25 -3.02
C ILE A 131 4.16 2.62 -2.90
N CYS A 132 2.85 2.65 -2.86
CA CYS A 132 2.01 3.83 -2.67
C CYS A 132 0.79 3.48 -1.80
N GLY A 133 -0.04 4.45 -1.44
CA GLY A 133 -1.27 4.21 -0.66
C GLY A 133 -1.26 4.83 0.72
N THR A 134 -1.86 4.15 1.72
CA THR A 134 -2.15 4.70 3.05
C THR A 134 -2.07 3.64 4.16
N LEU A 135 -1.87 4.00 5.45
CA LEU A 135 -1.35 5.27 5.96
C LEU A 135 0.17 5.25 5.95
N ALA A 136 0.77 6.38 5.66
CA ALA A 136 2.22 6.53 5.48
C ALA A 136 3.06 5.84 6.56
N ASN A 137 2.85 6.18 7.83
CA ASN A 137 3.61 5.70 8.99
C ASN A 137 3.06 4.40 9.61
N VAL A 138 2.05 3.81 9.01
CA VAL A 138 1.40 2.57 9.46
C VAL A 138 1.60 1.50 8.37
N CYS A 139 0.58 1.19 7.56
CA CYS A 139 0.63 0.08 6.62
C CYS A 139 1.69 0.25 5.53
N VAL A 140 1.88 1.48 5.02
CA VAL A 140 2.88 1.76 3.98
C VAL A 140 4.30 1.54 4.52
N LEU A 141 4.64 2.12 5.68
CA LEU A 141 5.98 2.00 6.27
C LEU A 141 6.32 0.54 6.66
N HIS A 142 5.36 -0.18 7.27
CA HIS A 142 5.60 -1.57 7.67
C HIS A 142 5.77 -2.48 6.45
N THR A 143 4.95 -2.30 5.42
CA THR A 143 5.08 -3.04 4.16
C THR A 143 6.39 -2.72 3.44
N ALA A 144 6.80 -1.45 3.39
CA ALA A 144 8.07 -1.04 2.78
C ALA A 144 9.28 -1.60 3.54
N GLY A 145 9.23 -1.58 4.88
CA GLY A 145 10.26 -2.17 5.73
C GLY A 145 10.39 -3.68 5.49
N SER A 146 9.26 -4.39 5.49
CA SER A 146 9.22 -5.83 5.19
C SER A 146 9.74 -6.16 3.80
N ALA A 147 9.43 -5.34 2.80
CA ALA A 147 9.94 -5.49 1.43
C ALA A 147 11.47 -5.35 1.38
N GLY A 148 12.01 -4.28 1.98
CA GLY A 148 13.46 -4.07 2.03
C GLY A 148 14.22 -5.17 2.76
N LEU A 149 13.67 -5.70 3.86
CA LEU A 149 14.26 -6.81 4.62
C LEU A 149 14.20 -8.16 3.87
N ARG A 150 13.42 -8.25 2.78
CA ARG A 150 13.31 -9.41 1.89
C ARG A 150 14.08 -9.26 0.57
N ASP A 151 15.01 -8.29 0.52
CA ASP A 151 15.83 -7.98 -0.66
C ASP A 151 15.04 -7.53 -1.91
N PHE A 152 13.82 -7.01 -1.75
CA PHE A 152 13.17 -6.28 -2.83
C PHE A 152 13.76 -4.87 -2.95
N ARG A 153 14.06 -4.44 -4.18
CA ARG A 153 14.30 -3.03 -4.43
C ARG A 153 13.00 -2.27 -4.21
N THR A 154 12.94 -1.50 -3.16
CA THR A 154 11.72 -0.81 -2.70
C THR A 154 11.79 0.67 -3.06
N VAL A 155 10.77 1.17 -3.74
CA VAL A 155 10.60 2.59 -4.09
C VAL A 155 9.30 3.08 -3.49
N LEU A 156 9.36 4.03 -2.57
CA LEU A 156 8.19 4.72 -2.02
C LEU A 156 7.87 5.94 -2.88
N VAL A 157 6.62 6.07 -3.32
CA VAL A 157 6.21 7.15 -4.23
C VAL A 157 5.63 8.31 -3.43
N SER A 158 6.43 9.37 -3.26
CA SER A 158 6.19 10.44 -2.29
C SER A 158 4.88 11.19 -2.45
N ASP A 159 4.45 11.48 -3.67
CA ASP A 159 3.20 12.16 -4.02
C ASP A 159 1.98 11.23 -4.11
N CYS A 160 2.21 9.91 -3.94
CA CYS A 160 1.19 8.86 -3.92
C CYS A 160 0.99 8.24 -2.52
N ILE A 161 1.39 8.92 -1.44
CA ILE A 161 1.29 8.41 -0.08
C ILE A 161 0.44 9.35 0.79
N GLY A 162 -0.64 8.78 1.34
CA GLY A 162 -1.56 9.46 2.23
C GLY A 162 -1.19 9.28 3.71
N ALA A 163 -1.52 10.30 4.52
CA ALA A 163 -1.36 10.29 5.97
C ALA A 163 -2.44 11.12 6.64
N ILE A 164 -2.61 10.94 7.94
CA ILE A 164 -3.47 11.82 8.74
C ILE A 164 -2.80 13.20 8.87
N GLU A 165 -1.52 13.21 9.23
CA GLU A 165 -0.72 14.42 9.41
C GLU A 165 0.50 14.40 8.48
N ASP A 166 0.90 15.57 7.96
CA ASP A 166 2.04 15.69 7.05
C ASP A 166 3.36 15.22 7.72
N GLU A 167 3.52 15.45 9.03
CA GLU A 167 4.68 14.98 9.81
C GLU A 167 4.83 13.44 9.78
N HIS A 168 3.73 12.71 9.82
CA HIS A 168 3.74 11.24 9.71
C HIS A 168 4.21 10.78 8.32
N ARG A 169 3.79 11.51 7.29
CA ARG A 169 4.22 11.24 5.91
C ARG A 169 5.71 11.50 5.74
N GLU A 170 6.18 12.67 6.18
CA GLU A 170 7.61 13.04 6.12
C GLU A 170 8.47 12.00 6.86
N TYR A 171 8.08 11.62 8.08
CA TYR A 171 8.77 10.58 8.83
C TYR A 171 8.87 9.26 8.05
N ALA A 172 7.78 8.79 7.47
CA ALA A 172 7.76 7.52 6.75
C ALA A 172 8.68 7.55 5.51
N LEU A 173 8.68 8.67 4.77
CA LEU A 173 9.54 8.86 3.61
C LEU A 173 11.03 8.89 4.01
N GLU A 174 11.39 9.72 5.00
CA GLU A 174 12.76 9.82 5.50
C GLU A 174 13.26 8.49 6.06
N HIS A 175 12.43 7.79 6.84
CA HIS A 175 12.81 6.52 7.45
C HIS A 175 13.02 5.43 6.40
N THR A 176 12.16 5.37 5.38
CA THR A 176 12.33 4.43 4.26
C THR A 176 13.58 4.74 3.46
N ALA A 177 13.82 6.00 3.11
CA ALA A 177 15.02 6.41 2.39
C ALA A 177 16.32 6.11 3.14
N TRP A 178 16.27 6.12 4.46
CA TRP A 178 17.43 5.84 5.29
C TRP A 178 17.75 4.35 5.43
N LEU A 179 16.72 3.47 5.48
CA LEU A 179 16.90 2.08 5.89
C LEU A 179 16.46 1.03 4.86
N PHE A 180 15.43 1.29 4.07
CA PHE A 180 14.72 0.22 3.38
C PHE A 180 14.67 0.34 1.86
N GLY A 181 14.86 1.54 1.30
CA GLY A 181 14.71 1.71 -0.13
C GLY A 181 14.94 3.13 -0.62
N GLU A 182 14.35 3.44 -1.76
CA GLU A 182 14.42 4.75 -2.40
C GLU A 182 13.08 5.49 -2.21
N VAL A 183 13.13 6.81 -2.31
CA VAL A 183 11.94 7.67 -2.38
C VAL A 183 12.01 8.46 -3.68
N ALA A 184 10.91 8.53 -4.41
CA ALA A 184 10.81 9.25 -5.67
C ALA A 184 9.41 9.83 -5.85
N ASP A 185 9.27 10.92 -6.59
CA ASP A 185 7.96 11.37 -7.05
C ASP A 185 7.46 10.47 -8.19
N SER A 186 6.14 10.41 -8.37
CA SER A 186 5.53 9.51 -9.38
C SER A 186 6.06 9.78 -10.79
N GLU A 187 6.36 11.04 -11.13
CA GLU A 187 6.93 11.42 -12.43
C GLU A 187 8.36 10.88 -12.65
N GLU A 188 9.10 10.62 -11.57
CA GLU A 188 10.46 10.05 -11.63
C GLU A 188 10.44 8.53 -11.74
N VAL A 189 9.31 7.87 -11.47
CA VAL A 189 9.14 6.42 -11.61
C VAL A 189 8.93 6.08 -13.08
N GLY A 190 10.02 5.66 -13.74
CA GLY A 190 10.02 5.24 -15.12
C GLY A 190 10.09 3.72 -15.28
N PHE A 191 9.38 3.20 -16.28
CA PHE A 191 9.39 1.78 -16.64
C PHE A 191 10.03 1.63 -18.04
N ALA A 192 11.05 0.78 -18.19
CA ALA A 192 11.66 0.47 -19.47
C ALA A 192 12.33 -0.91 -19.45
N ARG A 193 12.23 -1.62 -20.55
CA ARG A 193 12.90 -2.92 -20.79
C ARG A 193 14.35 -2.73 -21.23
#